data_24409dfddf020924b7e3e254fac85990
#
_entry.id   24409dfddf020924b7e3e254fac85990
#
_cell.length_a   1.000
_cell.length_b   1.000
_cell.length_c   1.000
_cell.angle_alpha   90.00
_cell.angle_beta   90.00
_cell.angle_gamma   90.00
#
_symmetry.space_group_name_H-M   'P 1'
#
loop_
_entity.id
_entity.type
_entity.pdbx_description
1 polymer ?
#
loop_
_entity_poly.entity_id
_entity_poly.type
_entity_poly.pdbx_seq_one_letter_code
_entity_poly.pdbx_strand_id
1 'polypeptide(L)'
;MILRKYQASVVCLFVLSTVFFTLNVGVAQAAYPEKPITLIVPWPPGGASDVTPRSLLKTMSEELKQPVIIVNRPGAAAVVGTLEMERAAPDGYTIGTYSYSQTLTNFTAPNPPSLTNVVPVAKVMYSPATLTVNANFPANNLAEFVRYAKANPGKVRSANSGKGASAHIFAEAFDQITGIKETHVPFNGYAPAITAVAGGHIEATCIPVGDVHAMVKAGKLKMLAVAMQERHYLYPNVPTMKELNVNLDTGNWVGFIAPKGVSEEIIAKLDRAIEKALKSPEVLKSWREMGNVTTYLNHKDFAKWLATHVPETRALVESMGLLIVPKK
;
A
#
# COMPACT_ATOMS: atom_id res chain seq x y z
N MET A 1 8.61 -15.74 -80.75
CA MET A 1 7.44 -15.38 -79.87
C MET A 1 7.41 -16.15 -78.56
N ILE A 2 8.02 -17.32 -78.43
CA ILE A 2 8.01 -18.16 -77.21
C ILE A 2 8.97 -17.63 -76.09
N LEU A 3 10.18 -17.14 -76.47
CA LEU A 3 11.17 -16.64 -75.49
C LEU A 3 10.72 -15.37 -74.71
N ARG A 4 9.86 -14.51 -75.28
CA ARG A 4 9.34 -13.32 -74.61
C ARG A 4 8.31 -13.63 -73.48
N LYS A 5 7.59 -14.76 -73.59
CA LYS A 5 6.63 -15.17 -72.56
C LYS A 5 7.33 -15.73 -71.29
N TYR A 6 8.46 -16.39 -71.42
CA TYR A 6 9.22 -16.89 -70.25
C TYR A 6 9.94 -15.79 -69.47
N GLN A 7 10.41 -14.73 -70.15
CA GLN A 7 11.03 -13.59 -69.47
C GLN A 7 10.04 -12.82 -68.60
N ALA A 8 8.79 -12.63 -69.07
CA ALA A 8 7.75 -11.96 -68.32
C ALA A 8 7.33 -12.77 -67.04
N SER A 9 7.26 -14.14 -67.16
CA SER A 9 6.90 -15.03 -66.05
C SER A 9 8.00 -15.09 -64.96
N VAL A 10 9.29 -15.06 -65.34
CA VAL A 10 10.41 -15.09 -64.41
C VAL A 10 10.52 -13.77 -63.66
N VAL A 11 10.29 -12.62 -64.33
CA VAL A 11 10.27 -11.29 -63.70
C VAL A 11 9.11 -11.16 -62.71
N CYS A 12 7.90 -11.67 -63.06
CA CYS A 12 6.78 -11.67 -62.12
C CYS A 12 7.03 -12.56 -60.89
N LEU A 13 7.67 -13.74 -61.04
CA LEU A 13 8.01 -14.58 -59.87
C LEU A 13 9.07 -13.92 -58.96
N PHE A 14 10.05 -13.23 -59.54
CA PHE A 14 11.06 -12.50 -58.75
C PHE A 14 10.47 -11.29 -58.01
N VAL A 15 9.54 -10.55 -58.61
CA VAL A 15 8.86 -9.42 -57.98
C VAL A 15 7.91 -9.90 -56.89
N LEU A 16 7.18 -11.03 -57.06
CA LEU A 16 6.35 -11.61 -56.02
C LEU A 16 7.17 -12.14 -54.83
N SER A 17 8.35 -12.74 -55.06
CA SER A 17 9.20 -13.24 -53.99
C SER A 17 9.83 -12.12 -53.14
N THR A 18 10.18 -10.98 -53.77
CA THR A 18 10.70 -9.79 -53.04
C THR A 18 9.60 -9.09 -52.22
N VAL A 19 8.35 -9.04 -52.68
CA VAL A 19 7.23 -8.48 -51.91
C VAL A 19 6.85 -9.37 -50.70
N PHE A 20 6.99 -10.70 -50.84
CA PHE A 20 6.74 -11.63 -49.70
C PHE A 20 7.84 -11.59 -48.63
N PHE A 21 9.09 -11.20 -49.02
CA PHE A 21 10.20 -11.11 -48.06
C PHE A 21 10.20 -9.80 -47.26
N THR A 22 9.52 -8.75 -47.73
CA THR A 22 9.42 -7.47 -47.02
C THR A 22 8.28 -7.39 -46.02
N LEU A 23 7.36 -8.36 -45.98
CA LEU A 23 6.20 -8.39 -45.06
C LEU A 23 6.48 -9.10 -43.71
N ASN A 24 7.67 -9.68 -43.52
CA ASN A 24 8.10 -10.26 -42.27
C ASN A 24 9.17 -9.46 -41.53
N VAL A 25 9.20 -8.14 -41.65
CA VAL A 25 9.85 -7.34 -40.62
C VAL A 25 8.92 -7.33 -39.43
N GLY A 26 9.01 -8.39 -38.63
CA GLY A 26 8.45 -8.40 -37.29
C GLY A 26 8.92 -7.13 -36.61
N VAL A 27 8.00 -6.23 -36.32
CA VAL A 27 8.31 -5.09 -35.43
C VAL A 27 8.81 -5.74 -34.16
N ALA A 28 10.12 -5.75 -33.96
CA ALA A 28 10.72 -6.15 -32.70
C ALA A 28 10.09 -5.22 -31.66
N GLN A 29 9.09 -5.73 -30.96
CA GLN A 29 8.46 -4.99 -29.88
C GLN A 29 9.57 -4.70 -28.89
N ALA A 30 9.91 -3.42 -28.80
CA ALA A 30 10.97 -2.94 -27.93
C ALA A 30 10.85 -3.57 -26.55
N ALA A 31 11.92 -4.14 -26.03
CA ALA A 31 11.87 -4.95 -24.82
C ALA A 31 11.61 -4.06 -23.60
N TYR A 32 10.36 -4.01 -23.12
CA TYR A 32 10.03 -3.30 -21.87
C TYR A 32 10.93 -3.77 -20.71
N PRO A 33 11.43 -2.85 -19.83
CA PRO A 33 11.40 -1.39 -19.96
C PRO A 33 12.65 -0.84 -20.70
N GLU A 34 12.48 0.24 -21.48
CA GLU A 34 13.57 0.95 -22.18
C GLU A 34 13.89 2.31 -21.56
N LYS A 35 13.05 2.79 -20.65
CA LYS A 35 13.17 4.08 -19.95
C LYS A 35 12.84 3.91 -18.45
N PRO A 36 13.19 4.88 -17.60
CA PRO A 36 12.87 4.83 -16.18
C PRO A 36 11.37 4.63 -15.90
N ILE A 37 11.08 3.89 -14.82
CA ILE A 37 9.72 3.63 -14.33
C ILE A 37 9.43 4.58 -13.17
N THR A 38 8.31 5.29 -13.22
CA THR A 38 7.82 6.12 -12.12
C THR A 38 6.96 5.31 -11.17
N LEU A 39 7.32 5.32 -9.89
CA LEU A 39 6.52 4.73 -8.81
C LEU A 39 5.86 5.83 -8.00
N ILE A 40 4.55 6.00 -8.17
CA ILE A 40 3.77 6.97 -7.39
C ILE A 40 3.50 6.41 -5.99
N VAL A 41 3.92 7.16 -4.98
CA VAL A 41 3.61 6.91 -3.58
C VAL A 41 2.62 7.99 -3.12
N PRO A 42 1.34 7.67 -2.85
CA PRO A 42 0.32 8.68 -2.53
C PRO A 42 0.36 9.16 -1.07
N TRP A 43 1.51 9.08 -0.44
CA TRP A 43 1.78 9.46 0.94
C TRP A 43 3.02 10.36 1.04
N PRO A 44 3.13 11.18 2.10
CA PRO A 44 4.37 11.92 2.38
C PRO A 44 5.55 10.96 2.60
N PRO A 45 6.79 11.43 2.38
CA PRO A 45 7.99 10.68 2.75
C PRO A 45 8.02 10.29 4.23
N GLY A 46 8.58 9.13 4.55
CA GLY A 46 8.95 8.68 5.90
C GLY A 46 7.99 7.72 6.59
N GLY A 47 6.75 7.53 6.11
CA GLY A 47 5.86 6.47 6.60
C GLY A 47 6.11 5.12 5.90
N ALA A 48 5.55 4.02 6.43
CA ALA A 48 5.76 2.67 5.88
C ALA A 48 5.41 2.56 4.39
N SER A 49 4.37 3.25 3.93
CA SER A 49 3.98 3.27 2.52
C SER A 49 5.00 3.95 1.59
N ASP A 50 5.96 4.71 2.13
CA ASP A 50 7.07 5.32 1.41
C ASP A 50 8.38 4.55 1.63
N VAL A 51 8.71 4.19 2.87
CA VAL A 51 9.97 3.50 3.21
C VAL A 51 9.99 2.08 2.64
N THR A 52 8.87 1.37 2.69
CA THR A 52 8.73 0.01 2.15
C THR A 52 9.14 -0.06 0.66
N PRO A 53 8.51 0.68 -0.26
CA PRO A 53 8.91 0.63 -1.67
C PRO A 53 10.33 1.15 -1.91
N ARG A 54 10.80 2.15 -1.14
CA ARG A 54 12.19 2.66 -1.28
C ARG A 54 13.23 1.57 -1.04
N SER A 55 13.01 0.67 -0.08
CA SER A 55 13.93 -0.43 0.22
C SER A 55 14.04 -1.45 -0.92
N LEU A 56 13.04 -1.52 -1.81
CA LEU A 56 13.01 -2.44 -2.95
C LEU A 56 13.66 -1.87 -4.22
N LEU A 57 13.82 -0.54 -4.32
CA LEU A 57 14.17 0.16 -5.56
C LEU A 57 15.48 -0.31 -6.18
N LYS A 58 16.50 -0.54 -5.36
CA LYS A 58 17.82 -0.96 -5.83
C LYS A 58 17.70 -2.28 -6.62
N THR A 59 17.18 -3.31 -5.99
CA THR A 59 17.06 -4.63 -6.62
C THR A 59 16.06 -4.63 -7.77
N MET A 60 14.95 -3.89 -7.65
CA MET A 60 14.01 -3.73 -8.77
C MET A 60 14.69 -3.08 -9.98
N SER A 61 15.47 -2.00 -9.76
CA SER A 61 16.16 -1.30 -10.85
C SER A 61 17.24 -2.17 -11.52
N GLU A 62 17.97 -2.96 -10.74
CA GLU A 62 18.94 -3.93 -11.25
C GLU A 62 18.28 -5.02 -12.10
N GLU A 63 17.14 -5.58 -11.63
CA GLU A 63 16.40 -6.62 -12.32
C GLU A 63 15.75 -6.12 -13.62
N LEU A 64 15.17 -4.93 -13.57
CA LEU A 64 14.50 -4.30 -14.71
C LEU A 64 15.50 -3.64 -15.67
N LYS A 65 16.76 -3.48 -15.28
CA LYS A 65 17.82 -2.77 -16.03
C LYS A 65 17.43 -1.33 -16.37
N GLN A 66 16.53 -0.75 -15.59
CA GLN A 66 16.08 0.64 -15.71
C GLN A 66 15.81 1.19 -14.31
N PRO A 67 16.08 2.48 -14.06
CA PRO A 67 15.78 3.11 -12.79
C PRO A 67 14.30 3.03 -12.47
N VAL A 68 13.96 2.69 -11.22
CA VAL A 68 12.63 2.88 -10.63
C VAL A 68 12.70 4.09 -9.71
N ILE A 69 11.90 5.14 -10.00
CA ILE A 69 11.99 6.44 -9.35
C ILE A 69 10.70 6.71 -8.58
N ILE A 70 10.81 6.94 -7.26
CA ILE A 70 9.66 7.32 -6.44
C ILE A 70 9.30 8.78 -6.61
N VAL A 71 8.00 9.03 -6.76
CA VAL A 71 7.38 10.35 -6.72
C VAL A 71 6.27 10.35 -5.67
N ASN A 72 6.46 11.12 -4.60
CA ASN A 72 5.43 11.26 -3.57
C ASN A 72 4.33 12.23 -4.04
N ARG A 73 3.06 11.80 -3.95
CA ARG A 73 1.85 12.57 -4.31
C ARG A 73 0.82 12.50 -3.20
N PRO A 74 1.10 13.11 -2.04
CA PRO A 74 0.19 13.07 -0.91
C PRO A 74 -1.06 13.93 -1.16
N GLY A 75 -2.12 13.65 -0.40
CA GLY A 75 -3.33 14.47 -0.35
C GLY A 75 -4.61 13.64 -0.24
N ALA A 76 -5.59 14.18 0.51
CA ALA A 76 -6.91 13.58 0.72
C ALA A 76 -6.86 12.08 1.10
N ALA A 77 -6.03 11.71 2.08
CA ALA A 77 -5.82 10.32 2.50
C ALA A 77 -5.48 9.36 1.33
N ALA A 78 -4.51 9.76 0.49
CA ALA A 78 -4.00 9.06 -0.69
C ALA A 78 -4.84 9.18 -1.98
N VAL A 79 -6.00 9.82 -1.95
CA VAL A 79 -6.87 9.95 -3.14
C VAL A 79 -6.15 10.65 -4.29
N VAL A 80 -5.42 11.74 -4.02
CA VAL A 80 -4.74 12.54 -5.06
C VAL A 80 -3.76 11.70 -5.88
N GLY A 81 -2.81 11.06 -5.24
CA GLY A 81 -1.78 10.27 -5.93
C GLY A 81 -2.33 9.00 -6.57
N THR A 82 -3.37 8.39 -5.96
CA THR A 82 -4.02 7.21 -6.53
C THR A 82 -4.76 7.56 -7.83
N LEU A 83 -5.45 8.71 -7.87
CA LEU A 83 -6.10 9.20 -9.10
C LEU A 83 -5.09 9.58 -10.19
N GLU A 84 -3.92 10.13 -9.83
CA GLU A 84 -2.85 10.42 -10.80
C GLU A 84 -2.34 9.12 -11.43
N MET A 85 -2.08 8.09 -10.63
CA MET A 85 -1.64 6.78 -11.11
C MET A 85 -2.72 6.09 -11.97
N GLU A 86 -3.97 6.12 -11.54
CA GLU A 86 -5.12 5.52 -12.26
C GLU A 86 -5.28 6.08 -13.69
N ARG A 87 -4.95 7.36 -13.89
CA ARG A 87 -5.06 8.08 -15.17
C ARG A 87 -3.81 7.97 -16.05
N ALA A 88 -2.76 7.35 -15.55
CA ALA A 88 -1.53 7.20 -16.31
C ALA A 88 -1.71 6.25 -17.49
N ALA A 89 -0.82 6.37 -18.49
CA ALA A 89 -0.83 5.48 -19.65
C ALA A 89 -0.61 4.02 -19.22
N PRO A 90 -1.35 3.05 -19.80
CA PRO A 90 -1.23 1.64 -19.45
C PRO A 90 -0.03 0.96 -20.15
N ASP A 91 1.13 1.61 -20.09
CA ASP A 91 2.37 1.17 -20.73
C ASP A 91 3.40 0.57 -19.73
N GLY A 92 3.05 0.52 -18.43
CA GLY A 92 3.90 -0.01 -17.37
C GLY A 92 4.96 0.97 -16.85
N TYR A 93 5.11 2.17 -17.41
CA TYR A 93 6.10 3.15 -16.96
C TYR A 93 5.63 4.04 -15.81
N THR A 94 4.36 3.94 -15.45
CA THR A 94 3.82 4.53 -14.23
C THR A 94 3.10 3.43 -13.45
N ILE A 95 3.58 3.16 -12.25
CA ILE A 95 2.97 2.24 -11.28
C ILE A 95 2.75 2.96 -9.96
N GLY A 96 2.00 2.38 -9.04
CA GLY A 96 1.74 3.01 -7.74
C GLY A 96 1.84 2.04 -6.59
N THR A 97 2.06 2.56 -5.38
CA THR A 97 1.81 1.79 -4.17
C THR A 97 0.31 1.78 -3.85
N TYR A 98 -0.15 0.70 -3.27
CA TYR A 98 -1.51 0.53 -2.81
C TYR A 98 -1.51 -0.09 -1.41
N SER A 99 -2.43 0.35 -0.55
CA SER A 99 -2.45 -0.05 0.85
C SER A 99 -3.87 -0.20 1.37
N TYR A 100 -4.01 -0.74 2.58
CA TYR A 100 -5.31 -0.84 3.25
C TYR A 100 -5.98 0.54 3.40
N SER A 101 -5.20 1.58 3.73
CA SER A 101 -5.74 2.95 3.79
C SER A 101 -6.43 3.38 2.49
N GLN A 102 -5.84 3.06 1.33
CA GLN A 102 -6.43 3.39 0.04
C GLN A 102 -7.69 2.57 -0.24
N THR A 103 -7.70 1.29 0.15
CA THR A 103 -8.93 0.47 0.08
C THR A 103 -10.06 1.09 0.89
N LEU A 104 -9.77 1.54 2.11
CA LEU A 104 -10.75 2.22 2.97
C LEU A 104 -11.22 3.54 2.36
N THR A 105 -10.32 4.37 1.82
CA THR A 105 -10.70 5.66 1.23
C THR A 105 -11.57 5.54 -0.02
N ASN A 106 -11.58 4.39 -0.70
CA ASN A 106 -12.56 4.11 -1.75
C ASN A 106 -14.01 4.11 -1.25
N PHE A 107 -14.22 3.92 0.04
CA PHE A 107 -15.53 3.87 0.68
C PHE A 107 -15.82 5.07 1.58
N THR A 108 -14.78 5.81 1.98
CA THR A 108 -14.87 6.90 2.95
C THR A 108 -14.55 8.28 2.37
N ALA A 109 -14.13 8.37 1.11
CA ALA A 109 -13.88 9.63 0.42
C ALA A 109 -15.05 10.03 -0.49
N PRO A 110 -15.33 11.34 -0.64
CA PRO A 110 -16.43 11.81 -1.51
C PRO A 110 -16.21 11.56 -3.00
N ASN A 111 -14.95 11.58 -3.45
CA ASN A 111 -14.56 11.32 -4.84
C ASN A 111 -13.43 10.28 -4.85
N PRO A 112 -13.74 9.01 -4.60
CA PRO A 112 -12.73 7.98 -4.48
C PRO A 112 -12.13 7.61 -5.84
N PRO A 113 -10.88 7.10 -5.87
CA PRO A 113 -10.34 6.38 -7.02
C PRO A 113 -11.20 5.15 -7.34
N SER A 114 -11.16 4.68 -8.57
CA SER A 114 -11.88 3.47 -8.95
C SER A 114 -10.98 2.23 -8.95
N LEU A 115 -11.26 1.28 -8.07
CA LEU A 115 -10.55 -0.02 -8.05
C LEU A 115 -10.67 -0.79 -9.37
N THR A 116 -11.65 -0.46 -10.21
CA THR A 116 -11.83 -1.11 -11.52
C THR A 116 -10.88 -0.56 -12.59
N ASN A 117 -10.18 0.54 -12.32
CA ASN A 117 -9.24 1.20 -13.24
C ASN A 117 -7.78 0.86 -12.93
N VAL A 118 -7.53 -0.05 -12.02
CA VAL A 118 -6.19 -0.52 -11.66
C VAL A 118 -6.11 -2.03 -11.69
N VAL A 119 -4.89 -2.55 -11.86
CA VAL A 119 -4.59 -3.97 -11.77
C VAL A 119 -3.52 -4.21 -10.70
N PRO A 120 -3.66 -5.27 -9.89
CA PRO A 120 -2.67 -5.67 -8.89
C PRO A 120 -1.35 -6.11 -9.54
N VAL A 121 -0.22 -5.74 -8.93
CA VAL A 121 1.12 -6.22 -9.33
C VAL A 121 1.68 -7.17 -8.28
N ALA A 122 1.75 -6.76 -7.01
CA ALA A 122 2.16 -7.63 -5.91
C ALA A 122 1.71 -7.06 -4.57
N LYS A 123 1.37 -7.92 -3.59
CA LYS A 123 1.30 -7.55 -2.17
C LYS A 123 2.61 -7.90 -1.51
N VAL A 124 3.15 -7.04 -0.66
CA VAL A 124 4.53 -7.21 -0.18
C VAL A 124 4.68 -7.22 1.34
N MET A 125 3.84 -6.50 2.07
CA MET A 125 4.06 -6.24 3.49
C MET A 125 2.74 -6.19 4.27
N TYR A 126 2.82 -6.60 5.54
CA TYR A 126 1.80 -6.37 6.56
C TYR A 126 2.44 -5.79 7.82
N SER A 127 1.74 -4.87 8.48
CA SER A 127 2.13 -4.30 9.76
C SER A 127 0.89 -4.17 10.64
N PRO A 128 0.84 -4.84 11.80
CA PRO A 128 -0.34 -4.84 12.67
C PRO A 128 -0.56 -3.46 13.28
N ALA A 129 -1.83 -3.10 13.48
CA ALA A 129 -2.19 -1.88 14.19
C ALA A 129 -1.81 -1.98 15.68
N THR A 130 -1.65 -0.84 16.31
CA THR A 130 -1.31 -0.75 17.74
C THR A 130 -2.26 0.19 18.48
N LEU A 131 -2.34 0.08 19.78
CA LEU A 131 -2.67 1.22 20.64
C LEU A 131 -1.36 1.74 21.23
N THR A 132 -0.95 2.91 20.81
CA THR A 132 0.30 3.56 21.21
C THR A 132 0.00 4.96 21.73
N VAL A 133 0.63 5.34 22.85
CA VAL A 133 0.43 6.64 23.50
C VAL A 133 1.74 7.39 23.67
N ASN A 134 1.65 8.69 23.93
CA ASN A 134 2.82 9.49 24.36
C ASN A 134 3.45 8.85 25.62
N ALA A 135 4.77 8.87 25.73
CA ALA A 135 5.49 8.26 26.83
C ALA A 135 5.06 8.79 28.22
N ASN A 136 4.63 10.04 28.30
CA ASN A 136 4.18 10.67 29.56
C ASN A 136 2.67 10.51 29.82
N PHE A 137 1.93 9.84 28.93
CA PHE A 137 0.50 9.59 29.15
C PHE A 137 0.28 8.73 30.41
N PRO A 138 -0.74 9.04 31.26
CA PRO A 138 -0.90 8.44 32.59
C PRO A 138 -1.48 7.02 32.56
N ALA A 139 -1.32 6.25 31.49
CA ALA A 139 -1.66 4.84 31.41
C ALA A 139 -0.46 4.01 30.96
N ASN A 140 -0.22 2.87 31.60
CA ASN A 140 0.88 1.95 31.30
C ASN A 140 0.40 0.62 30.67
N ASN A 141 -0.90 0.42 30.58
CA ASN A 141 -1.54 -0.74 29.96
C ASN A 141 -2.90 -0.36 29.37
N LEU A 142 -3.48 -1.28 28.60
CA LEU A 142 -4.77 -1.07 27.93
C LEU A 142 -5.91 -0.81 28.93
N ALA A 143 -5.96 -1.53 30.05
CA ALA A 143 -7.04 -1.36 31.04
C ALA A 143 -7.03 0.03 31.68
N GLU A 144 -5.83 0.54 31.99
CA GLU A 144 -5.65 1.91 32.48
C GLU A 144 -6.05 2.96 31.42
N PHE A 145 -5.69 2.74 30.17
CA PHE A 145 -6.09 3.61 29.07
C PHE A 145 -7.60 3.70 28.92
N VAL A 146 -8.27 2.54 28.84
CA VAL A 146 -9.73 2.48 28.71
C VAL A 146 -10.43 3.13 29.90
N ARG A 147 -9.94 2.89 31.12
CA ARG A 147 -10.48 3.53 32.34
C ARG A 147 -10.33 5.05 32.28
N TYR A 148 -9.13 5.54 31.91
CA TYR A 148 -8.87 6.97 31.77
C TYR A 148 -9.77 7.61 30.69
N ALA A 149 -9.89 6.99 29.52
CA ALA A 149 -10.72 7.50 28.44
C ALA A 149 -12.21 7.51 28.78
N LYS A 150 -12.72 6.48 29.51
CA LYS A 150 -14.10 6.46 30.02
C LYS A 150 -14.38 7.54 31.04
N ALA A 151 -13.42 7.86 31.90
CA ALA A 151 -13.52 8.95 32.87
C ALA A 151 -13.40 10.34 32.23
N ASN A 152 -12.84 10.43 31.03
CA ASN A 152 -12.55 11.67 30.32
C ASN A 152 -13.05 11.62 28.85
N PRO A 153 -14.35 11.46 28.58
CA PRO A 153 -14.88 11.28 27.23
C PRO A 153 -14.54 12.48 26.35
N GLY A 154 -13.95 12.21 25.17
CA GLY A 154 -13.52 13.20 24.20
C GLY A 154 -12.25 13.99 24.56
N LYS A 155 -11.62 13.73 25.73
CA LYS A 155 -10.39 14.41 26.14
C LYS A 155 -9.12 13.74 25.57
N VAL A 156 -9.16 12.44 25.35
CA VAL A 156 -8.07 11.72 24.64
C VAL A 156 -8.18 12.03 23.17
N ARG A 157 -7.12 12.64 22.61
CA ARG A 157 -7.01 12.90 21.17
C ARG A 157 -6.19 11.78 20.53
N SER A 158 -6.70 11.24 19.43
CA SER A 158 -6.08 10.13 18.68
C SER A 158 -5.65 10.62 17.31
N ALA A 159 -4.34 10.60 17.04
CA ALA A 159 -3.78 11.00 15.75
C ALA A 159 -3.92 9.89 14.72
N ASN A 160 -4.29 10.25 13.50
CA ASN A 160 -4.43 9.31 12.39
C ASN A 160 -3.90 9.89 11.07
N SER A 161 -3.81 9.06 10.03
CA SER A 161 -3.24 9.43 8.72
C SER A 161 -4.20 10.16 7.76
N GLY A 162 -5.35 10.56 8.25
CA GLY A 162 -6.42 11.20 7.48
C GLY A 162 -7.77 10.55 7.74
N LYS A 163 -8.84 11.32 7.60
CA LYS A 163 -10.20 10.83 7.82
C LYS A 163 -10.51 9.67 6.86
N GLY A 164 -10.99 8.55 7.41
CA GLY A 164 -11.31 7.35 6.67
C GLY A 164 -10.12 6.46 6.29
N ALA A 165 -8.89 6.86 6.59
CA ALA A 165 -7.71 6.00 6.41
C ALA A 165 -7.57 4.97 7.56
N SER A 166 -6.65 3.99 7.43
CA SER A 166 -6.60 2.82 8.29
C SER A 166 -6.48 3.14 9.78
N ALA A 167 -5.58 4.03 10.21
CA ALA A 167 -5.44 4.37 11.62
C ALA A 167 -6.69 5.07 12.20
N HIS A 168 -7.45 5.81 11.38
CA HIS A 168 -8.73 6.36 11.80
C HIS A 168 -9.77 5.24 12.01
N ILE A 169 -9.89 4.35 11.05
CA ILE A 169 -10.83 3.21 11.13
C ILE A 169 -10.46 2.27 12.28
N PHE A 170 -9.17 2.05 12.55
CA PHE A 170 -8.74 1.23 13.68
C PHE A 170 -9.11 1.88 15.02
N ALA A 171 -8.91 3.21 15.14
CA ALA A 171 -9.28 3.94 16.34
C ALA A 171 -10.80 3.94 16.56
N GLU A 172 -11.59 4.18 15.53
CA GLU A 172 -13.07 4.11 15.58
C GLU A 172 -13.54 2.70 15.99
N ALA A 173 -12.96 1.63 15.42
CA ALA A 173 -13.30 0.26 15.79
C ALA A 173 -12.94 -0.02 17.25
N PHE A 174 -11.79 0.45 17.71
CA PHE A 174 -11.35 0.34 19.09
C PHE A 174 -12.30 1.07 20.05
N ASP A 175 -12.71 2.31 19.71
CA ASP A 175 -13.67 3.09 20.48
C ASP A 175 -15.02 2.36 20.63
N GLN A 176 -15.54 1.83 19.53
CA GLN A 176 -16.81 1.08 19.54
C GLN A 176 -16.74 -0.19 20.39
N ILE A 177 -15.66 -0.98 20.25
CA ILE A 177 -15.50 -2.24 21.00
C ILE A 177 -15.33 -1.97 22.50
N THR A 178 -14.57 -0.93 22.88
CA THR A 178 -14.25 -0.65 24.28
C THR A 178 -15.26 0.27 24.96
N GLY A 179 -16.14 0.92 24.18
CA GLY A 179 -17.13 1.88 24.69
C GLY A 179 -16.49 3.16 25.23
N ILE A 180 -15.35 3.57 24.68
CA ILE A 180 -14.72 4.87 24.97
C ILE A 180 -15.11 5.89 23.89
N LYS A 181 -14.71 7.15 24.09
CA LYS A 181 -14.88 8.23 23.12
C LYS A 181 -13.60 9.03 23.03
N GLU A 182 -12.86 8.85 21.94
CA GLU A 182 -11.71 9.69 21.58
C GLU A 182 -12.10 10.88 20.69
N THR A 183 -11.21 11.85 20.57
CA THR A 183 -11.29 12.92 19.54
C THR A 183 -10.28 12.60 18.45
N HIS A 184 -10.73 12.18 17.27
CA HIS A 184 -9.87 11.82 16.16
C HIS A 184 -9.31 13.03 15.44
N VAL A 185 -7.97 13.16 15.38
CA VAL A 185 -7.24 14.28 14.78
C VAL A 185 -6.53 13.81 13.51
N PRO A 186 -7.01 14.21 12.30
CA PRO A 186 -6.43 13.80 11.05
C PRO A 186 -5.17 14.57 10.70
N PHE A 187 -4.15 13.84 10.24
CA PHE A 187 -2.90 14.36 9.67
C PHE A 187 -2.76 13.92 8.21
N ASN A 188 -1.83 14.53 7.49
CA ASN A 188 -1.52 14.11 6.12
C ASN A 188 -0.48 12.97 6.13
N GLY A 189 -0.87 11.80 6.64
CA GLY A 189 -0.03 10.59 6.73
C GLY A 189 0.46 10.26 8.14
N TYR A 190 1.17 9.13 8.28
CA TYR A 190 1.62 8.62 9.58
C TYR A 190 2.75 9.46 10.19
N ALA A 191 3.75 9.87 9.41
CA ALA A 191 4.93 10.55 9.94
C ALA A 191 4.58 11.84 10.75
N PRO A 192 3.78 12.79 10.24
CA PRO A 192 3.38 13.95 11.03
C PRO A 192 2.48 13.59 12.22
N ALA A 193 1.62 12.57 12.12
CA ALA A 193 0.80 12.09 13.23
C ALA A 193 1.67 11.55 14.38
N ILE A 194 2.64 10.67 14.06
CA ILE A 194 3.58 10.11 15.04
C ILE A 194 4.40 11.23 15.72
N THR A 195 4.86 12.20 14.94
CA THR A 195 5.61 13.36 15.48
C THR A 195 4.77 14.15 16.50
N ALA A 196 3.48 14.36 16.21
CA ALA A 196 2.58 15.05 17.12
C ALA A 196 2.36 14.29 18.43
N VAL A 197 2.20 12.94 18.37
CA VAL A 197 2.06 12.11 19.57
C VAL A 197 3.37 12.05 20.36
N ALA A 198 4.51 11.85 19.69
CA ALA A 198 5.82 11.81 20.33
C ALA A 198 6.20 13.15 21.00
N GLY A 199 5.76 14.27 20.43
CA GLY A 199 5.91 15.60 20.99
C GLY A 199 4.95 15.94 22.13
N GLY A 200 3.99 15.06 22.46
CA GLY A 200 3.00 15.30 23.52
C GLY A 200 1.89 16.27 23.13
N HIS A 201 1.76 16.61 21.83
CA HIS A 201 0.68 17.46 21.32
C HIS A 201 -0.64 16.71 21.16
N ILE A 202 -0.57 15.39 21.03
CA ILE A 202 -1.68 14.44 20.90
C ILE A 202 -1.38 13.26 21.83
N GLU A 203 -2.41 12.66 22.44
CA GLU A 203 -2.26 11.65 23.49
C GLU A 203 -1.98 10.26 22.93
N ALA A 204 -2.69 9.85 21.86
CA ALA A 204 -2.73 8.46 21.39
C ALA A 204 -2.72 8.34 19.88
N THR A 205 -2.50 7.11 19.40
CA THR A 205 -2.65 6.73 18.01
C THR A 205 -2.85 5.21 17.87
N CYS A 206 -3.52 4.79 16.80
CA CYS A 206 -3.65 3.39 16.38
C CYS A 206 -2.79 3.06 15.13
N ILE A 207 -1.68 3.75 14.94
CA ILE A 207 -0.76 3.56 13.81
C ILE A 207 -0.02 2.21 13.95
N PRO A 208 0.29 1.52 12.83
CA PRO A 208 0.93 0.21 12.83
C PRO A 208 2.33 0.18 13.46
N VAL A 209 2.74 -1.02 13.93
CA VAL A 209 4.04 -1.26 14.59
C VAL A 209 5.21 -0.70 13.80
N GLY A 210 5.29 -1.01 12.50
CA GLY A 210 6.44 -0.62 11.68
C GLY A 210 6.66 0.89 11.57
N ASP A 211 5.60 1.68 11.75
CA ASP A 211 5.67 3.13 11.69
C ASP A 211 6.03 3.74 13.06
N VAL A 212 5.51 3.18 14.17
CA VAL A 212 5.75 3.72 15.52
C VAL A 212 7.02 3.18 16.17
N HIS A 213 7.59 2.07 15.66
CA HIS A 213 8.71 1.35 16.26
C HIS A 213 9.89 2.24 16.66
N ALA A 214 10.34 3.11 15.77
CA ALA A 214 11.49 3.98 16.02
C ALA A 214 11.25 4.90 17.24
N MET A 215 10.06 5.45 17.39
CA MET A 215 9.71 6.35 18.50
C MET A 215 9.45 5.58 19.81
N VAL A 216 8.94 4.34 19.73
CA VAL A 216 8.81 3.44 20.90
C VAL A 216 10.21 3.05 21.39
N LYS A 217 11.11 2.64 20.49
CA LYS A 217 12.51 2.32 20.82
C LYS A 217 13.26 3.51 21.41
N ALA A 218 12.97 4.73 20.95
CA ALA A 218 13.54 5.96 21.50
C ALA A 218 12.90 6.39 22.84
N GLY A 219 11.92 5.65 23.38
CA GLY A 219 11.24 5.99 24.64
C GLY A 219 10.35 7.22 24.57
N LYS A 220 9.99 7.68 23.35
CA LYS A 220 9.07 8.81 23.15
C LYS A 220 7.60 8.38 23.13
N LEU A 221 7.35 7.12 22.82
CA LEU A 221 6.03 6.50 22.79
C LEU A 221 6.00 5.23 23.65
N LYS A 222 4.82 4.87 24.16
CA LYS A 222 4.53 3.58 24.81
C LYS A 222 3.50 2.82 23.98
N MET A 223 3.82 1.59 23.58
CA MET A 223 2.87 0.69 22.94
C MET A 223 2.15 -0.11 24.02
N LEU A 224 0.83 0.02 24.10
CA LEU A 224 0.01 -0.60 25.14
C LEU A 224 -0.59 -1.95 24.70
N ALA A 225 -0.86 -2.11 23.41
CA ALA A 225 -1.35 -3.34 22.81
C ALA A 225 -1.09 -3.40 21.30
N VAL A 226 -1.09 -4.61 20.73
CA VAL A 226 -1.02 -4.87 19.30
C VAL A 226 -2.26 -5.61 18.81
N ALA A 227 -2.76 -5.26 17.63
CA ALA A 227 -3.94 -5.90 17.02
C ALA A 227 -3.53 -7.12 16.19
N MET A 228 -3.19 -8.22 16.88
CA MET A 228 -2.74 -9.49 16.31
C MET A 228 -3.31 -10.67 17.08
N GLN A 229 -3.26 -11.87 16.47
CA GLN A 229 -3.61 -13.13 17.14
C GLN A 229 -2.55 -13.55 18.15
N GLU A 230 -1.28 -13.30 17.85
CA GLU A 230 -0.12 -13.61 18.70
C GLU A 230 0.71 -12.35 18.94
N ARG A 231 1.52 -12.35 20.02
CA ARG A 231 2.37 -11.21 20.35
C ARG A 231 3.41 -10.96 19.27
N HIS A 232 3.68 -9.68 19.05
CA HIS A 232 4.64 -9.26 18.03
C HIS A 232 6.08 -9.62 18.43
N TYR A 233 6.85 -10.21 17.52
CA TYR A 233 8.21 -10.71 17.77
C TYR A 233 9.20 -9.68 18.33
N LEU A 234 9.05 -8.38 17.97
CA LEU A 234 9.85 -7.29 18.56
C LEU A 234 9.34 -6.83 19.94
N TYR A 235 8.09 -7.16 20.28
CA TYR A 235 7.40 -6.70 21.48
C TYR A 235 6.74 -7.85 22.23
N PRO A 236 7.53 -8.86 22.67
CA PRO A 236 6.97 -10.04 23.34
C PRO A 236 6.30 -9.72 24.69
N ASN A 237 6.63 -8.57 25.27
CA ASN A 237 6.04 -8.10 26.53
C ASN A 237 4.79 -7.23 26.33
N VAL A 238 4.47 -6.82 25.09
CA VAL A 238 3.24 -6.07 24.76
C VAL A 238 2.15 -7.09 24.45
N PRO A 239 1.01 -7.06 25.19
CA PRO A 239 -0.07 -8.01 24.95
C PRO A 239 -0.77 -7.74 23.62
N THR A 240 -1.42 -8.78 23.09
CA THR A 240 -2.35 -8.57 21.98
C THR A 240 -3.66 -7.98 22.49
N MET A 241 -4.39 -7.29 21.62
CA MET A 241 -5.75 -6.82 21.95
C MET A 241 -6.67 -8.00 22.28
N LYS A 242 -6.50 -9.14 21.60
CA LYS A 242 -7.23 -10.39 21.87
C LYS A 242 -7.01 -10.92 23.29
N GLU A 243 -5.77 -10.93 23.80
CA GLU A 243 -5.47 -11.32 25.20
C GLU A 243 -6.20 -10.44 26.21
N LEU A 244 -6.57 -9.23 25.81
CA LEU A 244 -7.26 -8.23 26.64
C LEU A 244 -8.76 -8.15 26.36
N ASN A 245 -9.34 -9.17 25.68
CA ASN A 245 -10.75 -9.28 25.29
C ASN A 245 -11.23 -8.15 24.34
N VAL A 246 -10.34 -7.51 23.62
CA VAL A 246 -10.65 -6.60 22.52
C VAL A 246 -10.49 -7.39 21.23
N ASN A 247 -11.59 -7.79 20.60
CA ASN A 247 -11.58 -8.58 19.38
C ASN A 247 -11.29 -7.67 18.16
N LEU A 248 -10.05 -7.23 18.07
CA LEU A 248 -9.54 -6.42 16.97
C LEU A 248 -8.22 -7.00 16.46
N ASP A 249 -8.28 -7.64 15.29
CA ASP A 249 -7.13 -8.15 14.55
C ASP A 249 -7.08 -7.44 13.22
N THR A 250 -6.23 -6.44 13.11
CA THR A 250 -6.17 -5.57 11.96
C THR A 250 -4.80 -4.92 11.81
N GLY A 251 -4.50 -4.45 10.63
CA GLY A 251 -3.23 -3.80 10.33
C GLY A 251 -3.22 -3.17 8.94
N ASN A 252 -2.15 -2.51 8.64
CA ASN A 252 -1.93 -1.97 7.30
C ASN A 252 -1.12 -2.97 6.46
N TRP A 253 -1.49 -3.12 5.21
CA TRP A 253 -0.71 -3.84 4.21
C TRP A 253 -0.31 -2.89 3.09
N VAL A 254 0.76 -3.22 2.39
CA VAL A 254 1.26 -2.49 1.22
C VAL A 254 1.44 -3.46 0.06
N GLY A 255 1.05 -3.02 -1.10
CA GLY A 255 1.24 -3.68 -2.39
C GLY A 255 1.54 -2.67 -3.48
N PHE A 256 1.62 -3.17 -4.70
CA PHE A 256 1.85 -2.40 -5.92
C PHE A 256 0.69 -2.63 -6.89
N ILE A 257 0.32 -1.59 -7.61
CA ILE A 257 -0.72 -1.58 -8.63
C ILE A 257 -0.21 -0.86 -9.88
N ALA A 258 -0.86 -1.14 -11.01
CA ALA A 258 -0.63 -0.45 -12.27
C ALA A 258 -1.97 0.01 -12.87
N PRO A 259 -1.99 0.96 -13.83
CA PRO A 259 -3.19 1.31 -14.56
C PRO A 259 -3.81 0.10 -15.29
N LYS A 260 -5.13 0.07 -15.38
CA LYS A 260 -5.84 -0.95 -16.15
C LYS A 260 -5.44 -0.90 -17.62
N GLY A 261 -5.20 -2.06 -18.21
CA GLY A 261 -4.78 -2.19 -19.61
C GLY A 261 -3.29 -2.43 -19.79
N VAL A 262 -2.47 -2.33 -18.74
CA VAL A 262 -1.08 -2.81 -18.78
C VAL A 262 -1.09 -4.30 -19.10
N SER A 263 -0.23 -4.74 -20.05
CA SER A 263 -0.19 -6.12 -20.49
C SER A 263 0.24 -7.08 -19.37
N GLU A 264 -0.27 -8.31 -19.41
CA GLU A 264 0.08 -9.37 -18.44
C GLU A 264 1.59 -9.64 -18.42
N GLU A 265 2.26 -9.51 -19.56
CA GLU A 265 3.72 -9.68 -19.65
C GLU A 265 4.47 -8.63 -18.83
N ILE A 266 4.06 -7.36 -18.93
CA ILE A 266 4.63 -6.25 -18.16
C ILE A 266 4.34 -6.44 -16.67
N ILE A 267 3.10 -6.78 -16.31
CA ILE A 267 2.72 -7.04 -14.91
C ILE A 267 3.57 -8.16 -14.33
N ALA A 268 3.70 -9.30 -15.03
CA ALA A 268 4.53 -10.42 -14.58
C ALA A 268 6.02 -10.06 -14.47
N LYS A 269 6.53 -9.14 -15.30
CA LYS A 269 7.92 -8.67 -15.21
C LYS A 269 8.14 -7.77 -13.99
N LEU A 270 7.22 -6.86 -13.73
CA LEU A 270 7.23 -6.01 -12.53
C LEU A 270 7.12 -6.86 -11.24
N ASP A 271 6.20 -7.82 -11.22
CA ASP A 271 5.98 -8.75 -10.12
C ASP A 271 7.27 -9.55 -9.79
N ARG A 272 7.92 -10.15 -10.80
CA ARG A 272 9.20 -10.84 -10.61
C ARG A 272 10.30 -9.95 -10.04
N ALA A 273 10.38 -8.69 -10.48
CA ALA A 273 11.36 -7.74 -9.97
C ALA A 273 11.10 -7.41 -8.49
N ILE A 274 9.83 -7.27 -8.09
CA ILE A 274 9.41 -7.07 -6.71
C ILE A 274 9.70 -8.33 -5.88
N GLU A 275 9.34 -9.52 -6.36
CA GLU A 275 9.60 -10.79 -5.68
C GLU A 275 11.10 -10.99 -5.41
N LYS A 276 11.95 -10.71 -6.40
CA LYS A 276 13.40 -10.79 -6.25
C LYS A 276 13.92 -9.80 -5.20
N ALA A 277 13.39 -8.57 -5.19
CA ALA A 277 13.74 -7.56 -4.20
C ALA A 277 13.35 -8.00 -2.77
N LEU A 278 12.19 -8.64 -2.60
CA LEU A 278 11.73 -9.18 -1.32
C LEU A 278 12.59 -10.33 -0.78
N LYS A 279 13.29 -11.05 -1.65
CA LYS A 279 14.23 -12.12 -1.26
C LYS A 279 15.61 -11.60 -0.86
N SER A 280 15.89 -10.31 -1.03
CA SER A 280 17.14 -9.69 -0.60
C SER A 280 17.30 -9.81 0.92
N PRO A 281 18.43 -10.38 1.42
CA PRO A 281 18.71 -10.45 2.86
C PRO A 281 18.71 -9.07 3.54
N GLU A 282 19.14 -8.03 2.83
CA GLU A 282 19.16 -6.66 3.32
C GLU A 282 17.73 -6.14 3.54
N VAL A 283 16.82 -6.36 2.60
CA VAL A 283 15.42 -5.97 2.70
C VAL A 283 14.74 -6.72 3.84
N LEU A 284 14.87 -8.04 3.88
CA LEU A 284 14.27 -8.88 4.93
C LEU A 284 14.75 -8.47 6.32
N LYS A 285 16.05 -8.22 6.49
CA LYS A 285 16.63 -7.75 7.75
C LYS A 285 16.05 -6.38 8.14
N SER A 286 16.07 -5.40 7.22
CA SER A 286 15.57 -4.05 7.47
C SER A 286 14.09 -4.05 7.86
N TRP A 287 13.24 -4.81 7.15
CA TRP A 287 11.82 -4.88 7.46
C TRP A 287 11.54 -5.56 8.79
N ARG A 288 12.28 -6.63 9.10
CA ARG A 288 12.19 -7.28 10.40
C ARG A 288 12.63 -6.35 11.54
N GLU A 289 13.69 -5.57 11.35
CA GLU A 289 14.15 -4.58 12.34
C GLU A 289 13.14 -3.43 12.54
N MET A 290 12.37 -3.08 11.53
CA MET A 290 11.28 -2.10 11.62
C MET A 290 9.98 -2.66 12.21
N GLY A 291 9.84 -3.97 12.35
CA GLY A 291 8.60 -4.58 12.82
C GLY A 291 7.57 -4.85 11.71
N ASN A 292 7.99 -4.88 10.47
CA ASN A 292 7.14 -5.25 9.34
C ASN A 292 7.23 -6.75 9.05
N VAL A 293 6.10 -7.33 8.64
CA VAL A 293 6.01 -8.73 8.23
C VAL A 293 5.97 -8.79 6.71
N THR A 294 6.93 -9.51 6.12
CA THR A 294 6.91 -9.77 4.67
C THR A 294 5.77 -10.72 4.35
N THR A 295 4.87 -10.32 3.46
CA THR A 295 3.71 -11.12 3.03
C THR A 295 3.58 -11.02 1.51
N TYR A 296 4.31 -11.87 0.78
CA TYR A 296 4.26 -11.83 -0.68
C TYR A 296 3.04 -12.58 -1.23
N LEU A 297 2.29 -11.87 -2.08
CA LEU A 297 1.32 -12.44 -3.01
C LEU A 297 1.68 -11.91 -4.40
N ASN A 298 1.85 -12.81 -5.38
CA ASN A 298 2.04 -12.45 -6.77
C ASN A 298 0.79 -11.75 -7.33
N HIS A 299 0.87 -11.17 -8.52
CA HIS A 299 -0.22 -10.39 -9.12
C HIS A 299 -1.55 -11.17 -9.19
N LYS A 300 -1.54 -12.49 -9.48
CA LYS A 300 -2.76 -13.31 -9.58
C LYS A 300 -3.37 -13.60 -8.21
N ASP A 301 -2.53 -13.95 -7.24
CA ASP A 301 -3.00 -14.24 -5.89
C ASP A 301 -3.39 -12.96 -5.16
N PHE A 302 -2.72 -11.84 -5.42
CA PHE A 302 -3.12 -10.55 -4.89
C PHE A 302 -4.47 -10.08 -5.48
N ALA A 303 -4.73 -10.32 -6.77
CA ALA A 303 -6.03 -10.05 -7.38
C ALA A 303 -7.16 -10.86 -6.72
N LYS A 304 -6.94 -12.17 -6.50
CA LYS A 304 -7.90 -13.04 -5.80
C LYS A 304 -8.14 -12.56 -4.36
N TRP A 305 -7.05 -12.23 -3.65
CA TRP A 305 -7.14 -11.75 -2.28
C TRP A 305 -7.93 -10.43 -2.20
N LEU A 306 -7.67 -9.46 -3.10
CA LEU A 306 -8.42 -8.21 -3.17
C LEU A 306 -9.91 -8.44 -3.48
N ALA A 307 -10.25 -9.41 -4.32
CA ALA A 307 -11.64 -9.74 -4.65
C ALA A 307 -12.47 -10.16 -3.41
N THR A 308 -11.83 -10.71 -2.38
CA THR A 308 -12.45 -11.02 -1.09
C THR A 308 -12.34 -9.85 -0.11
N HIS A 309 -11.14 -9.29 0.01
CA HIS A 309 -10.83 -8.27 1.02
C HIS A 309 -11.55 -6.94 0.80
N VAL A 310 -11.78 -6.54 -0.46
CA VAL A 310 -12.46 -5.27 -0.76
C VAL A 310 -13.93 -5.27 -0.33
N PRO A 311 -14.74 -6.30 -0.62
CA PRO A 311 -16.10 -6.40 -0.09
C PRO A 311 -16.17 -6.46 1.45
N GLU A 312 -15.25 -7.18 2.10
CA GLU A 312 -15.15 -7.23 3.56
C GLU A 312 -14.86 -5.84 4.14
N THR A 313 -13.92 -5.10 3.54
CA THR A 313 -13.60 -3.73 3.93
C THR A 313 -14.80 -2.80 3.78
N ARG A 314 -15.57 -2.94 2.69
CA ARG A 314 -16.82 -2.17 2.50
C ARG A 314 -17.83 -2.46 3.60
N ALA A 315 -18.06 -3.73 3.90
CA ALA A 315 -19.00 -4.13 4.95
C ALA A 315 -18.60 -3.58 6.33
N LEU A 316 -17.30 -3.58 6.62
CA LEU A 316 -16.75 -2.97 7.85
C LEU A 316 -17.05 -1.47 7.91
N VAL A 317 -16.75 -0.73 6.85
CA VAL A 317 -17.00 0.73 6.79
C VAL A 317 -18.48 1.04 6.90
N GLU A 318 -19.35 0.22 6.28
CA GLU A 318 -20.81 0.35 6.33
C GLU A 318 -21.33 0.09 7.75
N SER A 319 -20.84 -0.94 8.44
CA SER A 319 -21.24 -1.25 9.82
C SER A 319 -20.89 -0.13 10.81
N MET A 320 -19.87 0.67 10.50
CA MET A 320 -19.45 1.84 11.27
C MET A 320 -20.23 3.12 10.93
N GLY A 321 -21.14 3.08 9.94
CA GLY A 321 -21.84 4.27 9.45
C GLY A 321 -20.96 5.29 8.72
N LEU A 322 -19.78 4.87 8.23
CA LEU A 322 -18.78 5.73 7.59
C LEU A 322 -18.79 5.62 6.06
N LEU A 323 -19.66 4.78 5.50
CA LEU A 323 -19.78 4.59 4.05
C LEU A 323 -20.26 5.88 3.38
N ILE A 324 -19.47 6.41 2.47
CA ILE A 324 -19.88 7.49 1.59
C ILE A 324 -20.27 6.89 0.24
N VAL A 325 -21.55 7.02 -0.11
CA VAL A 325 -22.03 6.65 -1.44
C VAL A 325 -21.78 7.84 -2.37
N PRO A 326 -20.96 7.69 -3.43
CA PRO A 326 -20.76 8.79 -4.38
C PRO A 326 -22.10 9.28 -4.94
N LYS A 327 -22.30 10.58 -4.94
CA LYS A 327 -23.45 11.15 -5.66
C LYS A 327 -23.25 10.86 -7.15
N LYS A 328 -24.26 10.26 -7.78
CA LYS A 328 -24.30 10.01 -9.23
C LYS A 328 -24.29 11.31 -10.01
#